data_b4203becb4f088e352ae6ce6bcdfaa2e
#
_entry.id   b4203becb4f088e352ae6ce6bcdfaa2e
#
_cell.length_a   1.000
_cell.length_b   1.000
_cell.length_c   1.000
_cell.angle_alpha   90.00
_cell.angle_beta   90.00
_cell.angle_gamma   90.00
#
_symmetry.space_group_name_H-M   'P 1'
#
loop_
_entity.id
_entity.type
_entity.pdbx_description
1 polymer ?
#
loop_
_entity_poly.entity_id
_entity_poly.type
_entity_poly.pdbx_seq_one_letter_code
_entity_poly.pdbx_strand_id
1 'polypeptide(L)'
;TTTTASKAGGAIGLLPLSTSEDRRIVDADGRDVLLRGANVNSLAEYWQGVPSIDPTIPVSDDDWDTMATHGFSVIRLLVTWSRIEPTRGEIDEDYLAEVDGYVAQAKAHGIYSVIDMHQDAYTAFLSTEDPADCPAGTKPAKGWDGAPEWAVLSDDLSTCLTADDRNSSPAVNRAWNNFYDDTDGIRTQFAQMWGKVAEHFAGRPEVAGYDVLNEPETSLPEAELAPKYQALLVDVIGAIR
;
A
#
# COMPACT_ATOMS: atom_id res chain seq x y z
N THR A 1 -6.06 45.59 -20.24
CA THR A 1 -7.21 44.67 -20.08
C THR A 1 -6.74 43.51 -19.20
N THR A 2 -7.04 43.67 -17.92
CA THR A 2 -6.73 42.67 -16.89
C THR A 2 -7.82 41.62 -16.95
N THR A 3 -7.48 40.42 -17.41
CA THR A 3 -8.40 39.27 -17.39
C THR A 3 -8.39 38.69 -15.97
N THR A 4 -9.42 39.03 -15.20
CA THR A 4 -9.69 38.37 -13.93
C THR A 4 -10.04 36.92 -14.19
N ALA A 5 -9.21 36.00 -13.74
CA ALA A 5 -9.54 34.58 -13.70
C ALA A 5 -10.78 34.37 -12.83
N SER A 6 -11.82 33.85 -13.42
CA SER A 6 -13.08 33.51 -12.76
C SER A 6 -12.84 32.40 -11.75
N LYS A 7 -12.94 32.69 -10.45
CA LYS A 7 -13.20 31.72 -9.42
C LYS A 7 -14.65 31.27 -9.53
N ALA A 8 -14.92 30.23 -10.26
CA ALA A 8 -16.19 29.51 -10.24
C ALA A 8 -15.98 28.07 -10.69
N GLY A 9 -15.27 27.30 -9.88
CA GLY A 9 -15.38 25.87 -9.88
C GLY A 9 -16.22 25.47 -8.69
N GLY A 10 -17.54 25.30 -8.86
CA GLY A 10 -18.28 24.41 -7.98
C GLY A 10 -17.55 23.06 -8.03
N ALA A 11 -17.35 22.42 -6.89
CA ALA A 11 -16.69 21.13 -6.81
C ALA A 11 -17.36 20.18 -7.81
N ILE A 12 -16.71 19.92 -8.95
CA ILE A 12 -17.15 18.90 -9.89
C ILE A 12 -16.93 17.60 -9.10
N GLY A 13 -18.02 16.95 -8.69
CA GLY A 13 -17.96 15.72 -7.94
C GLY A 13 -17.12 14.71 -8.75
N LEU A 14 -16.21 14.01 -8.07
CA LEU A 14 -15.44 12.94 -8.69
C LEU A 14 -16.41 11.87 -9.22
N LEU A 15 -16.26 11.49 -10.47
CA LEU A 15 -17.09 10.48 -11.11
C LEU A 15 -16.44 9.10 -11.01
N PRO A 16 -17.23 8.01 -10.97
CA PRO A 16 -16.66 6.67 -11.04
C PRO A 16 -15.76 6.50 -12.27
N LEU A 17 -14.63 5.84 -12.05
CA LEU A 17 -13.69 5.52 -13.12
C LEU A 17 -13.86 4.07 -13.59
N SER A 18 -13.57 3.84 -14.86
CA SER A 18 -13.55 2.50 -15.46
C SER A 18 -12.46 2.41 -16.53
N THR A 19 -12.19 1.19 -16.98
CA THR A 19 -11.30 0.94 -18.12
C THR A 19 -12.13 0.79 -19.38
N SER A 20 -11.84 1.58 -20.42
CA SER A 20 -12.45 1.46 -21.74
C SER A 20 -11.95 0.23 -22.50
N GLU A 21 -12.62 -0.15 -23.61
CA GLU A 21 -12.17 -1.22 -24.50
C GLU A 21 -10.77 -0.94 -25.08
N ASP A 22 -10.43 0.34 -25.30
CA ASP A 22 -9.11 0.79 -25.76
C ASP A 22 -8.06 0.85 -24.63
N ARG A 23 -8.37 0.29 -23.44
CA ARG A 23 -7.49 0.25 -22.27
C ARG A 23 -7.10 1.63 -21.73
N ARG A 24 -8.00 2.61 -21.85
CA ARG A 24 -7.85 3.93 -21.24
C ARG A 24 -8.68 4.01 -19.98
N ILE A 25 -8.26 4.86 -19.03
CA ILE A 25 -9.08 5.19 -17.86
C ILE A 25 -10.08 6.25 -18.32
N VAL A 26 -11.36 5.99 -18.10
CA VAL A 26 -12.46 6.91 -18.45
C VAL A 26 -13.38 7.12 -17.25
N ASP A 27 -13.99 8.30 -17.18
CA ASP A 27 -15.04 8.57 -16.19
C ASP A 27 -16.43 8.12 -16.70
N ALA A 28 -17.45 8.27 -15.85
CA ALA A 28 -18.81 7.86 -16.16
C ALA A 28 -19.44 8.63 -17.33
N ASP A 29 -18.88 9.78 -17.73
CA ASP A 29 -19.29 10.55 -18.93
C ASP A 29 -18.52 10.12 -20.18
N GLY A 30 -17.63 9.13 -20.09
CA GLY A 30 -16.81 8.61 -21.18
C GLY A 30 -15.60 9.49 -21.54
N ARG A 31 -15.22 10.43 -20.68
CA ARG A 31 -14.05 11.29 -20.89
C ARG A 31 -12.79 10.57 -20.45
N ASP A 32 -11.71 10.71 -21.20
CA ASP A 32 -10.40 10.23 -20.81
C ASP A 32 -9.91 10.93 -19.53
N VAL A 33 -9.44 10.14 -18.57
CA VAL A 33 -8.92 10.64 -17.31
C VAL A 33 -7.42 10.34 -17.22
N LEU A 34 -6.63 11.39 -17.02
CA LEU A 34 -5.20 11.27 -16.70
C LEU A 34 -5.02 11.40 -15.20
N LEU A 35 -4.69 10.31 -14.54
CA LEU A 35 -4.36 10.31 -13.12
C LEU A 35 -2.90 10.75 -12.94
N ARG A 36 -2.71 11.90 -12.29
CA ARG A 36 -1.40 12.48 -12.02
C ARG A 36 -1.37 12.99 -10.58
N GLY A 37 -0.37 12.59 -9.82
CA GLY A 37 -0.31 12.95 -8.41
C GLY A 37 0.95 12.49 -7.69
N ALA A 38 0.82 12.20 -6.41
CA ALA A 38 1.91 11.80 -5.53
C ALA A 38 1.54 10.64 -4.63
N ASN A 39 2.55 9.96 -4.08
CA ASN A 39 2.39 9.06 -2.94
C ASN A 39 2.16 9.89 -1.67
N VAL A 40 1.27 9.41 -0.82
CA VAL A 40 1.00 9.96 0.52
C VAL A 40 1.30 8.87 1.53
N ASN A 41 2.41 9.01 2.26
CA ASN A 41 2.83 8.10 3.31
C ASN A 41 2.51 8.71 4.68
N SER A 42 1.22 8.75 5.03
CA SER A 42 0.78 9.26 6.33
C SER A 42 0.20 8.18 7.24
N LEU A 43 -0.03 6.98 6.69
CA LEU A 43 -0.72 5.89 7.38
C LEU A 43 0.06 4.57 7.41
N ALA A 44 1.11 4.41 6.59
CA ALA A 44 1.97 3.24 6.65
C ALA A 44 3.02 3.40 7.76
N GLU A 45 3.43 2.30 8.34
CA GLU A 45 4.47 2.25 9.38
C GLU A 45 5.88 2.30 8.77
N TYR A 46 6.12 3.30 7.93
CA TYR A 46 7.39 3.42 7.21
C TYR A 46 8.52 3.89 8.11
N TRP A 47 9.63 3.13 8.15
CA TRP A 47 10.82 3.50 8.89
C TRP A 47 11.86 4.18 7.99
N GLN A 48 12.27 5.40 8.33
CA GLN A 48 13.22 6.17 7.54
C GLN A 48 14.67 6.07 8.00
N GLY A 49 14.91 5.44 9.14
CA GLY A 49 16.25 5.29 9.72
C GLY A 49 16.82 6.54 10.32
N VAL A 50 16.05 7.59 10.47
CA VAL A 50 16.45 8.85 11.09
C VAL A 50 15.63 9.07 12.34
N PRO A 51 16.19 8.87 13.56
CA PRO A 51 15.43 8.90 14.81
C PRO A 51 14.72 10.24 15.10
N SER A 52 15.10 11.32 14.44
CA SER A 52 14.51 12.66 14.63
C SER A 52 13.39 12.98 13.61
N ILE A 53 13.07 12.05 12.73
CA ILE A 53 11.99 12.20 11.72
C ILE A 53 10.94 11.13 12.03
N ASP A 54 9.70 11.55 12.18
CA ASP A 54 8.58 10.61 12.34
C ASP A 54 8.49 9.69 11.13
N PRO A 55 8.17 8.40 11.32
CA PRO A 55 8.06 7.45 10.20
C PRO A 55 6.99 7.85 9.20
N THR A 56 5.92 8.49 9.66
CA THR A 56 4.83 9.00 8.82
C THR A 56 4.67 10.50 9.00
N ILE A 57 4.35 11.20 7.92
CA ILE A 57 4.17 12.65 7.91
C ILE A 57 2.71 12.95 7.53
N PRO A 58 1.91 13.53 8.42
CA PRO A 58 0.56 13.94 8.11
C PRO A 58 0.53 14.98 6.98
N VAL A 59 -0.45 14.89 6.10
CA VAL A 59 -0.71 15.90 5.07
C VAL A 59 -1.49 17.05 5.71
N SER A 60 -0.96 18.24 5.61
CA SER A 60 -1.62 19.47 6.10
C SER A 60 -2.66 20.01 5.11
N ASP A 61 -3.53 20.93 5.57
CA ASP A 61 -4.49 21.61 4.69
C ASP A 61 -3.77 22.38 3.57
N ASP A 62 -2.61 22.99 3.86
CA ASP A 62 -1.79 23.70 2.87
C ASP A 62 -1.21 22.74 1.80
N ASP A 63 -0.90 21.49 2.16
CA ASP A 63 -0.43 20.48 1.21
C ASP A 63 -1.55 20.06 0.26
N TRP A 64 -2.79 19.86 0.77
CA TRP A 64 -3.95 19.56 -0.06
C TRP A 64 -4.24 20.69 -1.06
N ASP A 65 -4.25 21.94 -0.61
CA ASP A 65 -4.44 23.10 -1.45
C ASP A 65 -3.33 23.23 -2.51
N THR A 66 -2.08 22.91 -2.13
CA THR A 66 -0.94 22.91 -3.03
C THR A 66 -1.09 21.87 -4.11
N MET A 67 -1.42 20.61 -3.75
CA MET A 67 -1.67 19.54 -4.71
C MET A 67 -2.77 19.89 -5.70
N ALA A 68 -3.92 20.40 -5.20
CA ALA A 68 -5.03 20.82 -6.03
C ALA A 68 -4.65 21.98 -6.99
N THR A 69 -3.91 22.99 -6.49
CA THR A 69 -3.45 24.13 -7.30
C THR A 69 -2.50 23.71 -8.42
N HIS A 70 -1.66 22.70 -8.18
CA HIS A 70 -0.76 22.13 -9.18
C HIS A 70 -1.44 21.11 -10.10
N GLY A 71 -2.76 20.91 -9.95
CA GLY A 71 -3.56 20.06 -10.80
C GLY A 71 -3.29 18.56 -10.59
N PHE A 72 -2.96 18.17 -9.36
CA PHE A 72 -2.95 16.76 -9.00
C PHE A 72 -4.40 16.25 -8.99
N SER A 73 -4.59 15.07 -9.57
CA SER A 73 -5.90 14.43 -9.71
C SER A 73 -6.00 13.11 -8.96
N VAL A 74 -4.89 12.62 -8.40
CA VAL A 74 -4.85 11.38 -7.64
C VAL A 74 -3.77 11.44 -6.56
N ILE A 75 -4.02 10.78 -5.44
CA ILE A 75 -2.99 10.33 -4.51
C ILE A 75 -2.91 8.80 -4.55
N ARG A 76 -1.71 8.24 -4.35
CA ARG A 76 -1.50 6.86 -3.94
C ARG A 76 -1.34 6.87 -2.43
N LEU A 77 -2.38 6.46 -1.72
CA LEU A 77 -2.44 6.48 -0.26
C LEU A 77 -1.90 5.16 0.28
N LEU A 78 -0.76 5.23 0.93
CA LEU A 78 -0.07 4.07 1.49
C LEU A 78 -0.77 3.63 2.79
N VAL A 79 -1.22 2.39 2.83
CA VAL A 79 -1.74 1.71 4.02
C VAL A 79 -0.98 0.41 4.24
N THR A 80 -0.98 -0.14 5.44
CA THR A 80 -0.22 -1.35 5.74
C THR A 80 -1.11 -2.46 6.31
N TRP A 81 -0.85 -3.70 5.91
CA TRP A 81 -1.61 -4.86 6.35
C TRP A 81 -1.55 -5.06 7.86
N SER A 82 -0.38 -4.82 8.47
CA SER A 82 -0.20 -4.92 9.92
C SER A 82 -1.15 -4.04 10.74
N ARG A 83 -1.56 -2.87 10.19
CA ARG A 83 -2.52 -1.99 10.83
C ARG A 83 -3.96 -2.27 10.45
N ILE A 84 -4.21 -2.75 9.23
CA ILE A 84 -5.57 -3.13 8.81
C ILE A 84 -6.05 -4.37 9.56
N GLU A 85 -5.19 -5.36 9.73
CA GLU A 85 -5.53 -6.66 10.32
C GLU A 85 -4.46 -7.10 11.35
N PRO A 86 -4.32 -6.38 12.47
CA PRO A 86 -3.31 -6.69 13.49
C PRO A 86 -3.52 -8.06 14.13
N THR A 87 -4.76 -8.49 14.24
CA THR A 87 -5.17 -9.84 14.66
C THR A 87 -5.81 -10.57 13.48
N ARG A 88 -5.42 -11.81 13.23
CA ARG A 88 -5.90 -12.61 12.09
C ARG A 88 -7.42 -12.69 12.06
N GLY A 89 -8.03 -12.23 10.98
CA GLY A 89 -9.48 -12.21 10.75
C GLY A 89 -10.21 -11.02 11.37
N GLU A 90 -9.53 -10.13 12.08
CA GLU A 90 -10.12 -8.96 12.74
C GLU A 90 -9.61 -7.67 12.10
N ILE A 91 -10.51 -6.96 11.43
CA ILE A 91 -10.20 -5.66 10.82
C ILE A 91 -10.22 -4.57 11.88
N ASP A 92 -9.19 -3.73 11.88
CA ASP A 92 -9.13 -2.53 12.72
C ASP A 92 -9.97 -1.41 12.08
N GLU A 93 -11.19 -1.25 12.58
CA GLU A 93 -12.14 -0.25 12.10
C GLU A 93 -11.69 1.18 12.43
N ASP A 94 -10.93 1.39 13.49
CA ASP A 94 -10.39 2.71 13.84
C ASP A 94 -9.33 3.11 12.81
N TYR A 95 -8.48 2.18 12.38
CA TYR A 95 -7.53 2.44 11.31
C TYR A 95 -8.22 2.68 9.96
N LEU A 96 -9.24 1.92 9.61
CA LEU A 96 -10.04 2.21 8.40
C LEU A 96 -10.71 3.58 8.47
N ALA A 97 -11.12 4.04 9.63
CA ALA A 97 -11.64 5.41 9.80
C ALA A 97 -10.55 6.48 9.57
N GLU A 98 -9.29 6.23 9.95
CA GLU A 98 -8.17 7.10 9.58
C GLU A 98 -8.00 7.17 8.05
N VAL A 99 -8.02 6.01 7.37
CA VAL A 99 -7.96 5.93 5.89
C VAL A 99 -9.10 6.73 5.26
N ASP A 100 -10.33 6.60 5.78
CA ASP A 100 -11.49 7.38 5.36
C ASP A 100 -11.27 8.89 5.47
N GLY A 101 -10.61 9.34 6.53
CA GLY A 101 -10.26 10.74 6.72
C GLY A 101 -9.42 11.29 5.57
N TYR A 102 -8.37 10.56 5.15
CA TYR A 102 -7.52 10.96 4.02
C TYR A 102 -8.26 10.91 2.68
N VAL A 103 -9.06 9.88 2.44
CA VAL A 103 -9.90 9.77 1.23
C VAL A 103 -10.90 10.91 1.16
N ALA A 104 -11.51 11.30 2.28
CA ALA A 104 -12.44 12.41 2.33
C ALA A 104 -11.76 13.77 2.08
N GLN A 105 -10.56 13.99 2.62
CA GLN A 105 -9.77 15.19 2.35
C GLN A 105 -9.36 15.29 0.88
N ALA A 106 -8.85 14.21 0.30
CA ALA A 106 -8.52 14.15 -1.13
C ALA A 106 -9.74 14.51 -1.99
N LYS A 107 -10.90 13.90 -1.70
CA LYS A 107 -12.17 14.16 -2.38
C LYS A 107 -12.58 15.65 -2.26
N ALA A 108 -12.44 16.25 -1.09
CA ALA A 108 -12.79 17.66 -0.88
C ALA A 108 -12.00 18.61 -1.78
N HIS A 109 -10.78 18.18 -2.21
CA HIS A 109 -9.91 18.93 -3.11
C HIS A 109 -9.99 18.45 -4.58
N GLY A 110 -10.96 17.57 -4.91
CA GLY A 110 -11.14 17.03 -6.26
C GLY A 110 -10.08 16.03 -6.69
N ILE A 111 -9.48 15.32 -5.73
CA ILE A 111 -8.38 14.37 -5.92
C ILE A 111 -8.91 12.96 -5.63
N TYR A 112 -8.68 12.02 -6.55
CA TYR A 112 -8.95 10.60 -6.35
C TYR A 112 -7.92 9.97 -5.41
N SER A 113 -8.28 8.84 -4.81
CA SER A 113 -7.37 8.02 -4.03
C SER A 113 -7.20 6.64 -4.66
N VAL A 114 -5.96 6.17 -4.81
CA VAL A 114 -5.61 4.76 -5.00
C VAL A 114 -5.12 4.26 -3.65
N ILE A 115 -5.77 3.23 -3.10
CA ILE A 115 -5.36 2.62 -1.84
C ILE A 115 -4.29 1.59 -2.14
N ASP A 116 -3.10 1.81 -1.61
CA ASP A 116 -1.92 0.99 -1.83
C ASP A 116 -1.58 0.18 -0.58
N MET A 117 -1.61 -1.17 -0.73
CA MET A 117 -1.11 -2.05 0.32
C MET A 117 0.40 -2.03 0.33
N HIS A 118 0.93 -1.15 1.16
CA HIS A 118 2.36 -0.89 1.22
C HIS A 118 3.08 -1.90 2.08
N GLN A 119 4.27 -2.25 1.67
CA GLN A 119 5.24 -3.03 2.40
C GLN A 119 6.66 -2.64 1.98
N ASP A 120 7.56 -2.81 2.91
CA ASP A 120 9.00 -2.77 2.70
C ASP A 120 9.64 -3.93 3.46
N ALA A 121 10.42 -4.77 2.76
CA ALA A 121 11.04 -5.96 3.33
C ALA A 121 10.07 -6.87 4.12
N TYR A 122 8.84 -7.01 3.63
CA TYR A 122 7.76 -7.86 4.12
C TYR A 122 7.09 -7.39 5.41
N THR A 123 7.83 -6.91 6.43
CA THR A 123 7.26 -6.64 7.75
C THR A 123 8.19 -5.87 8.70
N ALA A 124 7.62 -5.22 9.69
CA ALA A 124 8.35 -4.61 10.80
C ALA A 124 8.93 -5.66 11.80
N PHE A 125 8.40 -6.88 11.80
CA PHE A 125 8.73 -7.89 12.82
C PHE A 125 9.98 -8.72 12.51
N LEU A 126 10.60 -8.56 11.35
CA LEU A 126 11.85 -9.21 10.96
C LEU A 126 13.02 -8.24 11.05
N SER A 127 13.42 -7.92 12.29
CA SER A 127 14.53 -7.01 12.59
C SER A 127 15.58 -7.67 13.46
N THR A 128 16.80 -7.12 13.44
CA THR A 128 17.88 -7.43 14.37
C THR A 128 18.41 -6.11 14.92
N GLU A 129 18.31 -5.90 16.22
CA GLU A 129 18.75 -4.64 16.85
C GLU A 129 20.24 -4.65 17.17
N ASP A 130 20.75 -5.76 17.77
CA ASP A 130 22.15 -5.88 18.16
C ASP A 130 23.02 -6.47 17.04
N PRO A 131 24.04 -5.73 16.56
CA PRO A 131 24.98 -6.27 15.57
C PRO A 131 25.70 -7.54 16.03
N ALA A 132 25.79 -7.78 17.36
CA ALA A 132 26.43 -8.98 17.90
C ALA A 132 25.62 -10.26 17.62
N ASP A 133 24.33 -10.14 17.33
CA ASP A 133 23.47 -11.26 16.99
C ASP A 133 23.63 -11.69 15.53
N CYS A 134 24.38 -10.90 14.73
CA CYS A 134 24.61 -11.20 13.33
C CYS A 134 25.91 -11.98 13.10
N PRO A 135 25.87 -13.06 12.31
CA PRO A 135 27.06 -13.78 11.89
C PRO A 135 28.09 -12.88 11.19
N ALA A 136 29.37 -13.23 11.28
CA ALA A 136 30.44 -12.51 10.61
C ALA A 136 30.17 -12.37 9.11
N GLY A 137 30.25 -11.14 8.60
CA GLY A 137 29.97 -10.81 7.19
C GLY A 137 28.51 -10.49 6.86
N THR A 138 27.64 -10.49 7.87
CA THR A 138 26.26 -10.02 7.74
C THR A 138 26.01 -8.76 8.55
N LYS A 139 24.85 -8.12 8.38
CA LYS A 139 24.49 -6.86 9.04
C LYS A 139 23.12 -6.95 9.69
N PRO A 140 22.85 -6.17 10.75
CA PRO A 140 21.50 -6.07 11.31
C PRO A 140 20.47 -5.64 10.28
N ALA A 141 19.32 -6.28 10.31
CA ALA A 141 18.15 -5.83 9.55
C ALA A 141 17.31 -4.87 10.39
N LYS A 142 16.69 -3.91 9.73
CA LYS A 142 15.65 -3.07 10.33
C LYS A 142 14.31 -3.59 9.86
N GLY A 143 13.32 -3.56 10.74
CA GLY A 143 11.95 -3.81 10.38
C GLY A 143 11.38 -2.64 9.57
N TRP A 144 10.49 -2.94 8.65
CA TRP A 144 9.77 -1.99 7.82
C TRP A 144 8.26 -2.24 7.93
N ASP A 145 7.45 -1.47 7.25
CA ASP A 145 6.00 -1.72 7.18
C ASP A 145 5.66 -2.98 6.37
N GLY A 146 4.45 -3.48 6.50
CA GLY A 146 3.95 -4.63 5.74
C GLY A 146 3.07 -5.59 6.51
N ALA A 147 3.43 -6.87 6.48
CA ALA A 147 2.62 -7.94 7.06
C ALA A 147 2.54 -7.87 8.60
N PRO A 148 1.39 -8.23 9.19
CA PRO A 148 1.25 -8.35 10.64
C PRO A 148 2.05 -9.55 11.19
N GLU A 149 2.36 -9.53 12.48
CA GLU A 149 3.20 -10.52 13.14
C GLU A 149 2.72 -11.97 12.91
N TRP A 150 1.41 -12.20 12.98
CA TRP A 150 0.82 -13.53 12.78
C TRP A 150 1.01 -14.08 11.35
N ALA A 151 1.29 -13.22 10.36
CA ALA A 151 1.57 -13.62 8.97
C ALA A 151 3.07 -13.80 8.68
N VAL A 152 3.94 -13.68 9.69
CA VAL A 152 5.39 -13.79 9.54
C VAL A 152 5.84 -15.22 9.79
N LEU A 153 5.95 -16.01 8.73
CA LEU A 153 6.44 -17.39 8.77
C LEU A 153 7.87 -17.45 8.20
N SER A 154 8.85 -17.21 9.06
CA SER A 154 10.28 -17.13 8.70
C SER A 154 11.07 -18.42 8.94
N ASP A 155 10.45 -19.45 9.54
CA ASP A 155 11.07 -20.72 9.92
C ASP A 155 12.33 -20.54 10.78
N ASP A 156 12.31 -19.52 11.67
CA ASP A 156 13.40 -19.16 12.56
C ASP A 156 14.74 -18.87 11.84
N LEU A 157 14.69 -18.50 10.55
CA LEU A 157 15.88 -18.14 9.80
C LEU A 157 16.39 -16.75 10.26
N SER A 158 17.71 -16.53 10.01
CA SER A 158 18.36 -15.27 10.38
C SER A 158 17.70 -14.07 9.71
N THR A 159 17.44 -13.05 10.51
CA THR A 159 16.99 -11.73 10.03
C THR A 159 18.13 -10.86 9.52
N CYS A 160 19.40 -11.23 9.78
CA CYS A 160 20.56 -10.45 9.35
C CYS A 160 20.70 -10.40 7.84
N LEU A 161 21.04 -9.22 7.31
CA LEU A 161 21.24 -8.97 5.88
C LEU A 161 22.52 -9.63 5.39
N THR A 162 22.46 -10.35 4.30
CA THR A 162 23.60 -10.96 3.62
C THR A 162 24.25 -10.05 2.57
N ALA A 163 23.60 -8.94 2.23
CA ALA A 163 24.07 -7.91 1.31
C ALA A 163 23.58 -6.51 1.79
N ASP A 164 23.93 -5.45 1.06
CA ASP A 164 23.42 -4.09 1.30
C ASP A 164 22.01 -3.87 0.70
N ASP A 165 21.13 -4.83 0.93
CA ASP A 165 19.75 -4.82 0.44
C ASP A 165 18.84 -5.34 1.56
N ARG A 166 17.79 -4.59 1.87
CA ARG A 166 16.79 -4.95 2.90
C ARG A 166 16.13 -6.31 2.67
N ASN A 167 16.00 -6.73 1.42
CA ASN A 167 15.43 -8.02 1.04
C ASN A 167 16.46 -9.18 1.05
N SER A 168 17.73 -8.92 1.39
CA SER A 168 18.76 -9.96 1.45
C SER A 168 18.71 -10.83 2.71
N SER A 169 17.80 -10.56 3.65
CA SER A 169 17.59 -11.37 4.86
C SER A 169 17.01 -12.74 4.51
N PRO A 170 17.62 -13.86 5.01
CA PRO A 170 17.05 -15.19 4.86
C PRO A 170 15.64 -15.32 5.40
N ALA A 171 15.33 -14.68 6.54
CA ALA A 171 14.01 -14.66 7.15
C ALA A 171 12.97 -13.95 6.28
N VAL A 172 13.31 -12.78 5.70
CA VAL A 172 12.44 -12.03 4.78
C VAL A 172 12.12 -12.86 3.54
N ASN A 173 13.14 -13.46 2.93
CA ASN A 173 12.94 -14.33 1.76
C ASN A 173 12.05 -15.55 2.08
N ARG A 174 12.22 -16.13 3.26
CA ARG A 174 11.39 -17.26 3.69
C ARG A 174 9.95 -16.83 3.92
N ALA A 175 9.72 -15.70 4.55
CA ALA A 175 8.38 -15.15 4.78
C ALA A 175 7.66 -14.88 3.45
N TRP A 176 8.34 -14.28 2.47
CA TRP A 176 7.81 -14.11 1.11
C TRP A 176 7.44 -15.44 0.45
N ASN A 177 8.31 -16.44 0.52
CA ASN A 177 8.05 -17.74 -0.08
C ASN A 177 6.85 -18.43 0.57
N ASN A 178 6.74 -18.38 1.90
CA ASN A 178 5.61 -18.92 2.65
C ASN A 178 4.30 -18.17 2.33
N PHE A 179 4.35 -16.85 2.13
CA PHE A 179 3.21 -16.07 1.67
C PHE A 179 2.73 -16.50 0.28
N TYR A 180 3.64 -16.61 -0.70
CA TYR A 180 3.29 -17.06 -2.05
C TYR A 180 2.79 -18.50 -2.08
N ASP A 181 3.29 -19.37 -1.19
CA ASP A 181 2.87 -20.77 -1.09
C ASP A 181 1.56 -20.96 -0.33
N ASP A 182 0.99 -19.86 0.18
CA ASP A 182 -0.21 -19.89 1.03
C ASP A 182 -0.03 -20.77 2.28
N THR A 183 1.20 -20.81 2.81
CA THR A 183 1.51 -21.58 4.02
C THR A 183 0.61 -21.09 5.17
N ASP A 184 -0.03 -22.02 5.86
CA ASP A 184 -1.01 -21.71 6.91
C ASP A 184 -2.17 -20.79 6.44
N GLY A 185 -2.40 -20.66 5.14
CA GLY A 185 -3.48 -19.83 4.58
C GLY A 185 -3.25 -18.32 4.69
N ILE A 186 -1.98 -17.86 4.79
CA ILE A 186 -1.68 -16.41 4.96
C ILE A 186 -2.03 -15.59 3.72
N ARG A 187 -1.81 -16.11 2.50
CA ARG A 187 -2.21 -15.43 1.25
C ARG A 187 -3.74 -15.42 1.10
N THR A 188 -4.39 -16.53 1.43
CA THR A 188 -5.85 -16.62 1.47
C THR A 188 -6.43 -15.56 2.42
N GLN A 189 -5.85 -15.40 3.62
CA GLN A 189 -6.29 -14.38 4.58
C GLN A 189 -6.04 -12.96 4.05
N PHE A 190 -4.90 -12.71 3.41
CA PHE A 190 -4.62 -11.43 2.75
C PHE A 190 -5.68 -11.08 1.69
N ALA A 191 -6.10 -12.05 0.89
CA ALA A 191 -7.19 -11.84 -0.07
C ALA A 191 -8.52 -11.54 0.62
N GLN A 192 -8.85 -12.21 1.73
CA GLN A 192 -10.06 -11.94 2.52
C GLN A 192 -10.03 -10.54 3.14
N MET A 193 -8.90 -10.10 3.66
CA MET A 193 -8.69 -8.73 4.16
C MET A 193 -8.97 -7.72 3.04
N TRP A 194 -8.41 -7.92 1.84
CA TRP A 194 -8.69 -7.06 0.69
C TRP A 194 -10.17 -7.01 0.32
N GLY A 195 -10.88 -8.13 0.43
CA GLY A 195 -12.34 -8.17 0.25
C GLY A 195 -13.07 -7.26 1.24
N LYS A 196 -12.63 -7.23 2.51
CA LYS A 196 -13.18 -6.33 3.53
C LYS A 196 -12.87 -4.85 3.26
N VAL A 197 -11.65 -4.54 2.87
CA VAL A 197 -11.27 -3.18 2.47
C VAL A 197 -12.11 -2.73 1.27
N ALA A 198 -12.26 -3.56 0.25
CA ALA A 198 -13.07 -3.24 -0.92
C ALA A 198 -14.57 -3.09 -0.60
N GLU A 199 -15.12 -3.91 0.29
CA GLU A 199 -16.49 -3.79 0.81
C GLU A 199 -16.69 -2.44 1.53
N HIS A 200 -15.73 -2.02 2.36
CA HIS A 200 -15.76 -0.75 3.08
C HIS A 200 -15.82 0.45 2.12
N PHE A 201 -15.07 0.41 1.02
CA PHE A 201 -15.04 1.48 0.02
C PHE A 201 -16.03 1.30 -1.15
N ALA A 202 -16.90 0.30 -1.11
CA ALA A 202 -17.85 0.05 -2.19
C ALA A 202 -18.76 1.25 -2.47
N GLY A 203 -18.93 1.57 -3.76
CA GLY A 203 -19.79 2.67 -4.20
C GLY A 203 -19.23 4.08 -3.96
N ARG A 204 -17.95 4.20 -3.61
CA ARG A 204 -17.26 5.46 -3.40
C ARG A 204 -16.45 5.86 -4.64
N PRO A 205 -16.97 6.76 -5.48
CA PRO A 205 -16.33 7.12 -6.75
C PRO A 205 -14.97 7.80 -6.60
N GLU A 206 -14.69 8.37 -5.43
CA GLU A 206 -13.40 8.99 -5.09
C GLU A 206 -12.27 7.98 -4.92
N VAL A 207 -12.57 6.70 -4.69
CA VAL A 207 -11.57 5.62 -4.71
C VAL A 207 -11.40 5.13 -6.14
N ALA A 208 -10.30 5.52 -6.77
CA ALA A 208 -10.01 5.21 -8.18
C ALA A 208 -9.60 3.76 -8.41
N GLY A 209 -9.07 3.09 -7.36
CA GLY A 209 -8.61 1.72 -7.45
C GLY A 209 -7.77 1.29 -6.27
N TYR A 210 -7.26 0.07 -6.37
CA TYR A 210 -6.44 -0.58 -5.37
C TYR A 210 -5.10 -1.01 -5.98
N ASP A 211 -4.01 -0.67 -5.32
CA ASP A 211 -2.69 -1.24 -5.59
C ASP A 211 -2.52 -2.41 -4.62
N VAL A 212 -2.57 -3.61 -5.19
CA VAL A 212 -2.75 -4.85 -4.42
C VAL A 212 -1.60 -5.12 -3.47
N LEU A 213 -0.38 -4.79 -3.88
CA LEU A 213 0.83 -5.03 -3.09
C LEU A 213 2.00 -4.25 -3.67
N ASN A 214 2.56 -3.32 -2.88
CA ASN A 214 3.77 -2.59 -3.25
C ASN A 214 4.97 -3.52 -3.37
N GLU A 215 5.77 -3.36 -4.43
CA GLU A 215 7.09 -3.98 -4.62
C GLU A 215 7.17 -5.45 -4.16
N PRO A 216 6.34 -6.37 -4.70
CA PRO A 216 6.38 -7.76 -4.30
C PRO A 216 7.76 -8.37 -4.60
N GLU A 217 8.40 -8.93 -3.57
CA GLU A 217 9.76 -9.42 -3.62
C GLU A 217 9.85 -10.94 -3.44
N THR A 218 10.95 -11.54 -3.87
CA THR A 218 11.27 -12.96 -3.63
C THR A 218 12.67 -13.29 -4.10
N SER A 219 13.27 -14.31 -3.50
CA SER A 219 14.48 -14.95 -4.01
C SER A 219 14.20 -16.09 -5.00
N LEU A 220 12.92 -16.37 -5.29
CA LEU A 220 12.56 -17.43 -6.24
C LEU A 220 12.91 -17.04 -7.68
N PRO A 221 13.35 -18.01 -8.50
CA PRO A 221 13.47 -17.79 -9.94
C PRO A 221 12.13 -17.37 -10.56
N GLU A 222 12.15 -16.54 -11.59
CA GLU A 222 10.95 -16.05 -12.28
C GLU A 222 9.97 -17.17 -12.68
N ALA A 223 10.49 -18.30 -13.17
CA ALA A 223 9.66 -19.44 -13.58
C ALA A 223 8.88 -20.08 -12.42
N GLU A 224 9.38 -19.97 -11.19
CA GLU A 224 8.71 -20.46 -9.98
C GLU A 224 7.78 -19.40 -9.40
N LEU A 225 8.20 -18.13 -9.43
CA LEU A 225 7.41 -17.01 -8.93
C LEU A 225 6.15 -16.77 -9.78
N ALA A 226 6.27 -16.75 -11.11
CA ALA A 226 5.19 -16.30 -11.98
C ALA A 226 3.83 -16.99 -11.72
N PRO A 227 3.74 -18.33 -11.59
CA PRO A 227 2.46 -18.99 -11.27
C PRO A 227 1.95 -18.64 -9.86
N LYS A 228 2.84 -18.43 -8.88
CA LYS A 228 2.46 -18.09 -7.50
C LYS A 228 1.95 -16.67 -7.41
N TYR A 229 2.63 -15.73 -8.06
CA TYR A 229 2.19 -14.34 -8.15
C TYR A 229 0.86 -14.20 -8.91
N GLN A 230 0.70 -14.98 -10.00
CA GLN A 230 -0.58 -15.06 -10.71
C GLN A 230 -1.70 -15.56 -9.78
N ALA A 231 -1.45 -16.55 -8.93
CA ALA A 231 -2.43 -17.04 -7.97
C ALA A 231 -2.82 -15.96 -6.95
N LEU A 232 -1.84 -15.23 -6.39
CA LEU A 232 -2.08 -14.08 -5.51
C LEU A 232 -3.01 -13.05 -6.17
N LEU A 233 -2.72 -12.64 -7.41
CA LEU A 233 -3.53 -11.66 -8.13
C LEU A 233 -4.95 -12.17 -8.38
N VAL A 234 -5.11 -13.46 -8.72
CA VAL A 234 -6.44 -14.07 -8.93
C VAL A 234 -7.24 -14.07 -7.64
N ASP A 235 -6.63 -14.46 -6.52
CA ASP A 235 -7.29 -14.53 -5.22
C ASP A 235 -7.74 -13.12 -4.77
N VAL A 236 -6.84 -12.14 -4.81
CA VAL A 236 -7.13 -10.77 -4.36
C VAL A 236 -8.12 -10.06 -5.28
N ILE A 237 -7.92 -10.12 -6.60
CA ILE A 237 -8.86 -9.49 -7.54
C ILE A 237 -10.24 -10.14 -7.45
N GLY A 238 -10.30 -11.47 -7.22
CA GLY A 238 -11.55 -12.17 -6.99
C GLY A 238 -12.27 -11.73 -5.71
N ALA A 239 -11.53 -11.41 -4.66
CA ALA A 239 -12.09 -10.93 -3.40
C ALA A 239 -12.57 -9.46 -3.46
N ILE A 240 -11.90 -8.63 -4.27
CA ILE A 240 -12.25 -7.21 -4.46
C ILE A 240 -13.51 -7.04 -5.32
N ARG A 241 -13.81 -7.97 -6.22
CA ARG A 241 -14.92 -7.90 -7.20
C ARG A 241 -16.17 -8.63 -6.74
#